data_316b10cb03562223c8c6cbe7060f5e49
#
_entry.id   316b10cb03562223c8c6cbe7060f5e49
#
_cell.length_a   1.000
_cell.length_b   1.000
_cell.length_c   1.000
_cell.angle_alpha   90.00
_cell.angle_beta   90.00
_cell.angle_gamma   90.00
#
_symmetry.space_group_name_H-M   'P 1'
#
loop_
_entity.id
_entity.type
_entity.pdbx_description
1 polymer ?
#
loop_
_entity_poly.entity_id
_entity_poly.type
_entity_poly.pdbx_seq_one_letter_code
_entity_poly.pdbx_strand_id
1 'polypeptide(L)'
;LTSATLTAGRADATSDTRARHDRAFLGHPAGLGWLSFCELWERFSYYGMQALLVLYLGNYLFLPDHIGNVAGIGTLRAAIESVTGPRSTLQLASAVFGLYTGFVYLTPIFGGLLADRVLGRTRTVVLGALLMALGHFLMAFEAALLPALGCLLLGVGCFKGNIAAQVGDLYAPGDKRRASAFQIFMLAVQIAVIAAPIVCGTLGEKVAWHWGFGAAGVGMLLGLFVYLGGRRYLPPEAPRKAAKAEAEVQPPLGRRGVLQVVLLVAILPLLMLSIVGNQQFNNAYPLWSQKFMDMSVGGFEVPVTWLQAVDATVSFITMLGSIAFWRWWATRRREPDEVAKIALGCFLAAGAPALLLIPALSIEAGGAKISILWTFAYTLVNDIGFANILPVGLALYSRAAPRGLQGVMIGIYYLHLFLGNMFVGWLAGLLEVLPGSKFWLLHAALVAGAGVGMLLVKLLFGRLLAPDEDAASAQAA
;
A
#
# COMPACT_ATOMS: atom_id res chain seq x y z
N LEU A 1 -45.23 -27.48 17.35
CA LEU A 1 -45.34 -27.12 15.91
C LEU A 1 -44.98 -25.65 15.60
N THR A 2 -44.71 -24.79 16.56
CA THR A 2 -44.56 -23.33 16.36
C THR A 2 -43.12 -22.82 16.21
N SER A 3 -42.09 -23.58 16.58
CA SER A 3 -40.70 -23.13 16.47
C SER A 3 -40.02 -23.48 15.13
N ALA A 4 -40.35 -24.64 14.54
CA ALA A 4 -39.77 -25.09 13.27
C ALA A 4 -40.30 -24.30 12.06
N THR A 5 -41.57 -23.89 12.09
CA THR A 5 -42.21 -23.09 11.02
C THR A 5 -41.72 -21.64 11.00
N LEU A 6 -41.37 -21.05 12.14
CA LEU A 6 -40.79 -19.70 12.22
C LEU A 6 -39.33 -19.64 11.74
N THR A 7 -38.56 -20.71 11.92
CA THR A 7 -37.19 -20.81 11.41
C THR A 7 -37.14 -21.08 9.90
N ALA A 8 -38.04 -21.89 9.36
CA ALA A 8 -38.16 -22.16 7.93
C ALA A 8 -38.61 -20.90 7.15
N GLY A 9 -39.63 -20.18 7.64
CA GLY A 9 -40.07 -18.94 7.00
C GLY A 9 -39.05 -17.79 7.01
N ARG A 10 -38.17 -17.75 8.01
CA ARG A 10 -37.06 -16.79 8.10
C ARG A 10 -35.91 -17.17 7.16
N ALA A 11 -35.64 -18.45 6.95
CA ALA A 11 -34.64 -18.93 6.00
C ALA A 11 -35.05 -18.68 4.54
N ASP A 12 -36.34 -18.89 4.22
CA ASP A 12 -36.90 -18.64 2.88
C ASP A 12 -36.93 -17.13 2.54
N ALA A 13 -37.33 -16.28 3.48
CA ALA A 13 -37.33 -14.83 3.28
C ALA A 13 -35.91 -14.24 3.11
N THR A 14 -34.90 -14.86 3.74
CA THR A 14 -33.48 -14.44 3.58
C THR A 14 -32.89 -14.95 2.28
N SER A 15 -33.31 -16.09 1.74
CA SER A 15 -32.88 -16.60 0.44
C SER A 15 -33.47 -15.77 -0.71
N ASP A 16 -34.75 -15.39 -0.63
CA ASP A 16 -35.43 -14.57 -1.64
C ASP A 16 -34.89 -13.13 -1.69
N THR A 17 -34.55 -12.53 -0.54
CA THR A 17 -33.90 -11.21 -0.50
C THR A 17 -32.49 -11.24 -1.07
N ARG A 18 -31.74 -12.34 -0.90
CA ARG A 18 -30.39 -12.49 -1.53
C ARG A 18 -30.52 -12.62 -3.04
N ALA A 19 -31.43 -13.42 -3.56
CA ALA A 19 -31.65 -13.56 -5.00
C ALA A 19 -32.01 -12.22 -5.66
N ARG A 20 -32.82 -11.37 -5.02
CA ARG A 20 -33.21 -10.05 -5.51
C ARG A 20 -32.06 -9.05 -5.57
N HIS A 21 -31.04 -9.18 -4.72
CA HIS A 21 -29.92 -8.26 -4.63
C HIS A 21 -28.62 -8.80 -5.23
N ASP A 22 -28.62 -10.00 -5.84
CA ASP A 22 -27.42 -10.65 -6.40
C ASP A 22 -26.84 -9.92 -7.62
N ARG A 23 -27.62 -9.07 -8.29
CA ARG A 23 -27.19 -8.29 -9.46
C ARG A 23 -27.48 -6.79 -9.35
N ALA A 24 -27.67 -6.29 -8.12
CA ALA A 24 -28.16 -4.94 -7.88
C ALA A 24 -27.07 -3.86 -8.08
N PHE A 25 -25.80 -4.21 -8.12
CA PHE A 25 -24.71 -3.27 -8.33
C PHE A 25 -23.83 -3.70 -9.51
N LEU A 26 -23.96 -3.06 -10.66
CA LEU A 26 -23.19 -3.35 -11.89
C LEU A 26 -23.16 -4.85 -12.27
N GLY A 27 -24.26 -5.58 -12.05
CA GLY A 27 -24.34 -7.02 -12.28
C GLY A 27 -23.78 -7.89 -11.14
N HIS A 28 -23.39 -7.30 -10.03
CA HIS A 28 -22.84 -7.92 -8.84
C HIS A 28 -23.77 -7.79 -7.63
N PRO A 29 -23.55 -8.56 -6.55
CA PRO A 29 -24.29 -8.42 -5.31
C PRO A 29 -24.23 -6.99 -4.76
N ALA A 30 -25.33 -6.50 -4.18
CA ALA A 30 -25.41 -5.17 -3.57
C ALA A 30 -24.29 -4.91 -2.53
N GLY A 31 -23.89 -5.95 -1.79
CA GLY A 31 -22.79 -5.88 -0.83
C GLY A 31 -21.48 -5.36 -1.43
N LEU A 32 -21.20 -5.66 -2.72
CA LEU A 32 -20.00 -5.14 -3.39
C LEU A 32 -20.00 -3.61 -3.45
N GLY A 33 -21.14 -2.99 -3.80
CA GLY A 33 -21.25 -1.53 -3.84
C GLY A 33 -20.94 -0.92 -2.48
N TRP A 34 -21.56 -1.45 -1.41
CA TRP A 34 -21.34 -0.96 -0.06
C TRP A 34 -19.88 -1.13 0.40
N LEU A 35 -19.25 -2.28 0.14
CA LEU A 35 -17.85 -2.49 0.48
C LEU A 35 -16.91 -1.61 -0.33
N SER A 36 -17.18 -1.42 -1.63
CA SER A 36 -16.35 -0.55 -2.49
C SER A 36 -16.44 0.92 -2.09
N PHE A 37 -17.64 1.41 -1.73
CA PHE A 37 -17.78 2.79 -1.23
C PHE A 37 -17.18 2.96 0.17
N CYS A 38 -17.26 1.95 1.02
CA CYS A 38 -16.58 1.97 2.32
C CYS A 38 -15.06 2.03 2.15
N GLU A 39 -14.49 1.20 1.27
CA GLU A 39 -13.06 1.20 0.95
C GLU A 39 -12.64 2.54 0.34
N LEU A 40 -13.43 3.12 -0.56
CA LEU A 40 -13.14 4.44 -1.14
C LEU A 40 -12.92 5.48 -0.04
N TRP A 41 -13.81 5.57 0.94
CA TRP A 41 -13.70 6.55 2.02
C TRP A 41 -12.55 6.24 2.98
N GLU A 42 -12.30 4.97 3.25
CA GLU A 42 -11.16 4.56 4.06
C GLU A 42 -9.84 4.88 3.35
N ARG A 43 -9.72 4.57 2.06
CA ARG A 43 -8.54 4.94 1.26
C ARG A 43 -8.38 6.45 1.14
N PHE A 44 -9.46 7.19 0.95
CA PHE A 44 -9.44 8.66 0.98
C PHE A 44 -8.85 9.18 2.30
N SER A 45 -9.31 8.66 3.41
CA SER A 45 -8.81 8.99 4.75
C SER A 45 -7.31 8.68 4.89
N TYR A 46 -6.90 7.47 4.49
CA TYR A 46 -5.51 7.04 4.58
C TYR A 46 -4.57 7.86 3.70
N TYR A 47 -4.87 8.00 2.40
CA TYR A 47 -4.00 8.72 1.46
C TYR A 47 -4.01 10.23 1.69
N GLY A 48 -5.11 10.80 2.16
CA GLY A 48 -5.18 12.20 2.56
C GLY A 48 -4.25 12.51 3.73
N MET A 49 -4.24 11.66 4.75
CA MET A 49 -3.31 11.79 5.87
C MET A 49 -1.86 11.53 5.44
N GLN A 50 -1.62 10.47 4.66
CA GLN A 50 -0.27 10.13 4.20
C GLN A 50 0.38 11.27 3.40
N ALA A 51 -0.40 11.94 2.54
CA ALA A 51 0.07 13.05 1.74
C ALA A 51 0.56 14.25 2.58
N LEU A 52 -0.10 14.48 3.70
CA LEU A 52 0.22 15.59 4.60
C LEU A 52 1.32 15.25 5.62
N LEU A 53 1.45 13.98 6.02
CA LEU A 53 2.16 13.59 7.24
C LEU A 53 3.62 14.07 7.24
N VAL A 54 4.41 13.78 6.20
CA VAL A 54 5.83 14.16 6.18
C VAL A 54 6.03 15.67 6.16
N LEU A 55 5.16 16.39 5.42
CA LEU A 55 5.18 17.85 5.35
C LEU A 55 4.78 18.48 6.68
N TYR A 56 3.74 17.96 7.33
CA TYR A 56 3.30 18.40 8.65
C TYR A 56 4.38 18.21 9.72
N LEU A 57 5.03 17.04 9.74
CA LEU A 57 6.09 16.75 10.69
C LEU A 57 7.33 17.64 10.44
N GLY A 58 7.76 17.78 9.18
CA GLY A 58 8.98 18.49 8.84
C GLY A 58 8.86 20.01 8.86
N ASN A 59 7.70 20.55 8.45
CA ASN A 59 7.50 21.99 8.29
C ASN A 59 6.75 22.65 9.44
N TYR A 60 6.22 21.88 10.38
CA TYR A 60 5.44 22.41 11.48
C TYR A 60 5.75 21.73 12.81
N LEU A 61 5.32 20.47 12.99
CA LEU A 61 5.23 19.87 14.31
C LEU A 61 6.60 19.59 14.96
N PHE A 62 7.62 19.26 14.18
CA PHE A 62 8.95 18.97 14.71
C PHE A 62 9.89 20.19 14.71
N LEU A 63 9.39 21.36 14.37
CA LEU A 63 10.12 22.62 14.59
C LEU A 63 10.36 22.84 16.09
N PRO A 64 11.43 23.58 16.48
CA PRO A 64 11.80 23.79 17.89
C PRO A 64 10.66 24.31 18.76
N ASP A 65 9.80 25.17 18.24
CA ASP A 65 8.69 25.78 18.97
C ASP A 65 7.50 24.85 19.23
N HIS A 66 7.36 23.75 18.46
CA HIS A 66 6.22 22.84 18.53
C HIS A 66 6.57 21.46 19.06
N ILE A 67 7.79 20.94 18.77
CA ILE A 67 8.17 19.55 19.09
C ILE A 67 8.03 19.23 20.58
N GLY A 68 8.25 20.22 21.45
CA GLY A 68 8.10 20.08 22.89
C GLY A 68 6.67 19.79 23.36
N ASN A 69 5.68 20.11 22.53
CA ASN A 69 4.26 19.87 22.83
C ASN A 69 3.85 18.42 22.59
N VAL A 70 4.66 17.64 21.81
CA VAL A 70 4.30 16.26 21.44
C VAL A 70 4.61 15.31 22.59
N ALA A 71 3.56 14.73 23.19
CA ALA A 71 3.70 13.80 24.28
C ALA A 71 4.47 12.53 23.87
N GLY A 72 5.54 12.19 24.59
CA GLY A 72 6.35 10.99 24.35
C GLY A 72 7.36 11.12 23.22
N ILE A 73 7.49 12.26 22.55
CA ILE A 73 8.43 12.42 21.42
C ILE A 73 9.87 12.18 21.83
N GLY A 74 10.27 12.57 23.04
CA GLY A 74 11.63 12.35 23.56
C GLY A 74 11.99 10.86 23.60
N THR A 75 11.08 10.01 24.02
CA THR A 75 11.28 8.55 24.07
C THR A 75 11.39 7.96 22.66
N LEU A 76 10.48 8.37 21.76
CA LEU A 76 10.53 7.91 20.35
C LEU A 76 11.81 8.38 19.67
N ARG A 77 12.18 9.65 19.85
CA ARG A 77 13.42 10.21 19.32
C ARG A 77 14.63 9.44 19.82
N ALA A 78 14.73 9.21 21.13
CA ALA A 78 15.84 8.46 21.72
C ALA A 78 15.91 7.02 21.17
N ALA A 79 14.77 6.36 20.96
CA ALA A 79 14.71 5.02 20.36
C ALA A 79 15.20 5.03 18.89
N ILE A 80 14.81 6.02 18.08
CA ILE A 80 15.28 6.15 16.71
C ILE A 80 16.79 6.47 16.70
N GLU A 81 17.22 7.43 17.50
CA GLU A 81 18.60 7.90 17.54
C GLU A 81 19.58 6.86 18.13
N SER A 82 19.09 5.94 18.98
CA SER A 82 19.92 4.82 19.48
C SER A 82 20.39 3.88 18.37
N VAL A 83 19.63 3.78 17.27
CA VAL A 83 19.96 2.93 16.11
C VAL A 83 20.62 3.73 15.00
N THR A 84 20.24 4.99 14.82
CA THR A 84 20.58 5.78 13.63
C THR A 84 21.52 6.95 13.91
N GLY A 85 21.86 7.21 15.18
CA GLY A 85 22.55 8.42 15.62
C GLY A 85 21.66 9.66 15.68
N PRO A 86 22.18 10.81 16.15
CA PRO A 86 21.44 12.07 16.28
C PRO A 86 20.77 12.49 14.98
N ARG A 87 19.53 13.02 15.07
CA ARG A 87 18.71 13.39 13.92
C ARG A 87 18.29 14.86 13.96
N SER A 88 18.36 15.51 12.81
CA SER A 88 17.74 16.81 12.59
C SER A 88 16.20 16.70 12.57
N THR A 89 15.51 17.83 12.56
CA THR A 89 14.05 17.90 12.42
C THR A 89 13.54 17.13 11.20
N LEU A 90 14.11 17.38 10.02
CA LEU A 90 13.70 16.74 8.77
C LEU A 90 14.03 15.25 8.77
N GLN A 91 15.18 14.87 9.29
CA GLN A 91 15.59 13.47 9.41
C GLN A 91 14.67 12.69 10.36
N LEU A 92 14.26 13.31 11.48
CA LEU A 92 13.32 12.71 12.42
C LEU A 92 11.91 12.57 11.80
N ALA A 93 11.43 13.61 11.09
CA ALA A 93 10.14 13.58 10.39
C ALA A 93 10.10 12.44 9.36
N SER A 94 11.13 12.32 8.54
CA SER A 94 11.26 11.27 7.53
C SER A 94 11.35 9.87 8.15
N ALA A 95 12.06 9.73 9.27
CA ALA A 95 12.17 8.46 10.01
C ALA A 95 10.81 8.04 10.60
N VAL A 96 10.09 8.98 11.23
CA VAL A 96 8.75 8.72 11.80
C VAL A 96 7.76 8.36 10.69
N PHE A 97 7.80 9.07 9.55
CA PHE A 97 6.99 8.72 8.37
C PHE A 97 7.30 7.31 7.87
N GLY A 98 8.58 6.96 7.72
CA GLY A 98 9.01 5.64 7.26
C GLY A 98 8.61 4.52 8.22
N LEU A 99 8.72 4.75 9.54
CA LEU A 99 8.22 3.83 10.56
C LEU A 99 6.71 3.63 10.44
N TYR A 100 5.94 4.71 10.39
CA TYR A 100 4.50 4.66 10.26
C TYR A 100 4.06 3.87 9.01
N THR A 101 4.56 4.27 7.84
CA THR A 101 4.21 3.63 6.56
C THR A 101 4.69 2.17 6.49
N GLY A 102 5.82 1.85 7.12
CA GLY A 102 6.29 0.48 7.26
C GLY A 102 5.30 -0.36 8.07
N PHE A 103 4.96 0.06 9.29
CA PHE A 103 4.07 -0.68 10.16
C PHE A 103 2.66 -0.89 9.59
N VAL A 104 2.18 -0.02 8.70
CA VAL A 104 0.91 -0.20 7.94
C VAL A 104 0.88 -1.54 7.17
N TYR A 105 2.03 -2.06 6.74
CA TYR A 105 2.11 -3.36 6.06
C TYR A 105 2.23 -4.55 7.01
N LEU A 106 2.60 -4.32 8.27
CA LEU A 106 2.73 -5.38 9.28
C LEU A 106 1.44 -5.57 10.09
N THR A 107 0.74 -4.48 10.43
CA THR A 107 -0.44 -4.50 11.30
C THR A 107 -1.62 -5.32 10.79
N PRO A 108 -1.88 -5.51 9.46
CA PRO A 108 -2.96 -6.38 8.98
C PRO A 108 -2.82 -7.84 9.41
N ILE A 109 -1.62 -8.32 9.71
CA ILE A 109 -1.39 -9.67 10.25
C ILE A 109 -2.09 -9.81 11.60
N PHE A 110 -1.90 -8.83 12.48
CA PHE A 110 -2.53 -8.82 13.81
C PHE A 110 -4.04 -8.60 13.74
N GLY A 111 -4.49 -7.71 12.83
CA GLY A 111 -5.92 -7.48 12.60
C GLY A 111 -6.66 -8.71 12.05
N GLY A 112 -6.03 -9.47 11.16
CA GLY A 112 -6.54 -10.75 10.69
C GLY A 112 -6.66 -11.77 11.82
N LEU A 113 -5.60 -11.93 12.62
CA LEU A 113 -5.63 -12.82 13.80
C LEU A 113 -6.71 -12.43 14.82
N LEU A 114 -6.91 -11.13 15.04
CA LEU A 114 -7.97 -10.62 15.92
C LEU A 114 -9.36 -10.97 15.38
N ALA A 115 -9.56 -10.82 14.06
CA ALA A 115 -10.82 -11.18 13.41
C ALA A 115 -11.11 -12.68 13.49
N ASP A 116 -10.11 -13.50 13.15
CA ASP A 116 -10.30 -14.94 13.07
C ASP A 116 -10.44 -15.60 14.45
N ARG A 117 -9.78 -15.08 15.49
CA ARG A 117 -9.73 -15.72 16.80
C ARG A 117 -10.67 -15.11 17.84
N VAL A 118 -10.93 -13.79 17.78
CA VAL A 118 -11.58 -13.07 18.89
C VAL A 118 -12.89 -12.38 18.50
N LEU A 119 -12.87 -11.43 17.56
CA LEU A 119 -14.00 -10.53 17.34
C LEU A 119 -14.93 -10.92 16.17
N GLY A 120 -14.43 -11.68 15.18
CA GLY A 120 -15.07 -11.82 13.86
C GLY A 120 -14.78 -10.64 12.95
N ARG A 121 -14.93 -10.84 11.63
CA ARG A 121 -14.52 -9.83 10.62
C ARG A 121 -15.30 -8.51 10.74
N THR A 122 -16.62 -8.60 10.88
CA THR A 122 -17.48 -7.40 10.95
C THR A 122 -17.13 -6.49 12.13
N ARG A 123 -16.96 -7.05 13.32
CA ARG A 123 -16.60 -6.26 14.51
C ARG A 123 -15.20 -5.69 14.40
N THR A 124 -14.28 -6.45 13.81
CA THR A 124 -12.89 -6.00 13.61
C THR A 124 -12.83 -4.84 12.61
N VAL A 125 -13.60 -4.88 11.52
CA VAL A 125 -13.71 -3.76 10.56
C VAL A 125 -14.29 -2.52 11.23
N VAL A 126 -15.36 -2.64 12.02
CA VAL A 126 -15.96 -1.51 12.75
C VAL A 126 -14.97 -0.93 13.75
N LEU A 127 -14.28 -1.76 14.53
CA LEU A 127 -13.24 -1.31 15.46
C LEU A 127 -12.12 -0.57 14.71
N GLY A 128 -11.67 -1.12 13.58
CA GLY A 128 -10.68 -0.48 12.72
C GLY A 128 -11.11 0.90 12.24
N ALA A 129 -12.34 1.02 11.74
CA ALA A 129 -12.90 2.29 11.28
C ALA A 129 -13.00 3.33 12.40
N LEU A 130 -13.42 2.92 13.60
CA LEU A 130 -13.50 3.80 14.77
C LEU A 130 -12.11 4.29 15.22
N LEU A 131 -11.13 3.38 15.27
CA LEU A 131 -9.75 3.73 15.63
C LEU A 131 -9.14 4.69 14.61
N MET A 132 -9.37 4.47 13.30
CA MET A 132 -8.88 5.37 12.27
C MET A 132 -9.54 6.75 12.35
N ALA A 133 -10.86 6.81 12.52
CA ALA A 133 -11.55 8.08 12.68
C ALA A 133 -11.02 8.85 13.90
N LEU A 134 -10.88 8.16 15.04
CA LEU A 134 -10.28 8.75 16.25
C LEU A 134 -8.86 9.24 15.98
N GLY A 135 -8.02 8.43 15.33
CA GLY A 135 -6.64 8.79 15.00
C GLY A 135 -6.57 10.07 14.15
N HIS A 136 -7.40 10.20 13.12
CA HIS A 136 -7.41 11.40 12.28
C HIS A 136 -7.84 12.67 13.05
N PHE A 137 -8.82 12.58 13.94
CA PHE A 137 -9.19 13.72 14.77
C PHE A 137 -8.15 14.05 15.83
N LEU A 138 -7.46 13.05 16.37
CA LEU A 138 -6.34 13.27 17.30
C LEU A 138 -5.15 13.98 16.61
N MET A 139 -4.97 13.82 15.30
CA MET A 139 -3.93 14.56 14.53
C MET A 139 -4.14 16.08 14.54
N ALA A 140 -5.32 16.57 14.95
CA ALA A 140 -5.56 17.99 15.12
C ALA A 140 -4.86 18.57 16.39
N PHE A 141 -4.38 17.72 17.28
CA PHE A 141 -3.76 18.10 18.54
C PHE A 141 -2.29 17.69 18.57
N GLU A 142 -1.37 18.64 18.70
CA GLU A 142 0.09 18.40 18.69
C GLU A 142 0.51 17.35 19.72
N ALA A 143 -0.02 17.44 20.96
CA ALA A 143 0.28 16.51 22.04
C ALA A 143 -0.14 15.06 21.73
N ALA A 144 -1.10 14.87 20.85
CA ALA A 144 -1.71 13.57 20.57
C ALA A 144 -1.10 12.85 19.36
N LEU A 145 0.01 13.33 18.77
CA LEU A 145 0.62 12.73 17.58
C LEU A 145 0.84 11.21 17.72
N LEU A 146 1.51 10.77 18.79
CA LEU A 146 1.87 9.35 18.95
C LEU A 146 0.64 8.46 19.16
N PRO A 147 -0.30 8.78 20.07
CA PRO A 147 -1.56 8.04 20.15
C PRO A 147 -2.38 8.10 18.85
N ALA A 148 -2.37 9.22 18.11
CA ALA A 148 -3.02 9.33 16.81
C ALA A 148 -2.45 8.31 15.80
N LEU A 149 -1.13 8.30 15.62
CA LEU A 149 -0.46 7.33 14.74
C LEU A 149 -0.69 5.88 15.20
N GLY A 150 -0.70 5.64 16.51
CA GLY A 150 -1.03 4.32 17.09
C GLY A 150 -2.46 3.88 16.74
N CYS A 151 -3.45 4.75 16.89
CA CYS A 151 -4.84 4.49 16.52
C CYS A 151 -4.97 4.21 15.00
N LEU A 152 -4.29 4.99 14.17
CA LEU A 152 -4.28 4.79 12.71
C LEU A 152 -3.67 3.44 12.33
N LEU A 153 -2.52 3.07 12.90
CA LEU A 153 -1.86 1.79 12.64
C LEU A 153 -2.72 0.59 13.04
N LEU A 154 -3.26 0.61 14.24
CA LEU A 154 -4.15 -0.45 14.72
C LEU A 154 -5.44 -0.50 13.91
N GLY A 155 -5.97 0.67 13.55
CA GLY A 155 -7.17 0.80 12.74
C GLY A 155 -7.01 0.21 11.35
N VAL A 156 -5.96 0.60 10.62
CA VAL A 156 -5.64 0.04 9.28
C VAL A 156 -5.43 -1.47 9.38
N GLY A 157 -4.72 -1.94 10.42
CA GLY A 157 -4.52 -3.35 10.66
C GLY A 157 -5.83 -4.13 10.78
N CYS A 158 -6.76 -3.61 11.59
CA CYS A 158 -8.07 -4.22 11.78
C CYS A 158 -8.96 -4.15 10.51
N PHE A 159 -8.82 -3.14 9.69
CA PHE A 159 -9.71 -2.87 8.56
C PHE A 159 -9.28 -3.58 7.27
N LYS A 160 -8.06 -3.33 6.80
CA LYS A 160 -7.60 -3.58 5.43
C LYS A 160 -7.76 -5.02 4.94
N GLY A 161 -7.28 -6.00 5.72
CA GLY A 161 -7.36 -7.42 5.35
C GLY A 161 -8.79 -7.97 5.42
N ASN A 162 -9.55 -7.50 6.40
CA ASN A 162 -10.88 -8.03 6.69
C ASN A 162 -11.94 -7.58 5.67
N ILE A 163 -11.89 -6.33 5.21
CA ILE A 163 -12.84 -5.84 4.19
C ILE A 163 -12.61 -6.53 2.84
N ALA A 164 -11.36 -6.71 2.42
CA ALA A 164 -11.04 -7.44 1.19
C ALA A 164 -11.51 -8.91 1.24
N ALA A 165 -11.39 -9.57 2.41
CA ALA A 165 -11.92 -10.91 2.61
C ALA A 165 -13.44 -10.94 2.46
N GLN A 166 -14.17 -9.95 3.01
CA GLN A 166 -15.63 -9.86 2.87
C GLN A 166 -16.09 -9.68 1.41
N VAL A 167 -15.30 -8.99 0.56
CA VAL A 167 -15.58 -8.95 -0.89
C VAL A 167 -15.53 -10.35 -1.49
N GLY A 168 -14.54 -11.15 -1.09
CA GLY A 168 -14.44 -12.55 -1.53
C GLY A 168 -15.62 -13.42 -1.08
N ASP A 169 -16.12 -13.18 0.14
CA ASP A 169 -17.22 -13.94 0.75
C ASP A 169 -18.60 -13.69 0.09
N LEU A 170 -18.72 -12.65 -0.73
CA LEU A 170 -19.94 -12.38 -1.51
C LEU A 170 -20.18 -13.40 -2.63
N TYR A 171 -19.16 -14.17 -3.01
CA TYR A 171 -19.18 -15.06 -4.17
C TYR A 171 -18.98 -16.52 -3.76
N ALA A 172 -19.75 -17.41 -4.36
CA ALA A 172 -19.54 -18.84 -4.19
C ALA A 172 -18.18 -19.28 -4.80
N PRO A 173 -17.60 -20.39 -4.33
CA PRO A 173 -16.43 -20.98 -4.96
C PRO A 173 -16.69 -21.23 -6.46
N GLY A 174 -15.80 -20.74 -7.34
CA GLY A 174 -15.93 -20.88 -8.78
C GLY A 174 -16.79 -19.83 -9.50
N ASP A 175 -17.40 -18.87 -8.79
CA ASP A 175 -18.13 -17.76 -9.43
C ASP A 175 -17.15 -16.86 -10.22
N LYS A 176 -17.31 -16.85 -11.55
CA LYS A 176 -16.46 -16.09 -12.48
C LYS A 176 -16.52 -14.57 -12.25
N ARG A 177 -17.60 -14.06 -11.62
CA ARG A 177 -17.77 -12.63 -11.31
C ARG A 177 -16.82 -12.15 -10.21
N ARG A 178 -16.25 -13.06 -9.40
CA ARG A 178 -15.35 -12.71 -8.30
C ARG A 178 -14.14 -11.87 -8.77
N ALA A 179 -13.54 -12.19 -9.91
CA ALA A 179 -12.41 -11.46 -10.45
C ALA A 179 -12.76 -10.00 -10.82
N SER A 180 -13.89 -9.80 -11.54
CA SER A 180 -14.37 -8.46 -11.89
C SER A 180 -14.83 -7.66 -10.67
N ALA A 181 -15.32 -8.31 -9.63
CA ALA A 181 -15.67 -7.65 -8.36
C ALA A 181 -14.43 -6.99 -7.70
N PHE A 182 -13.31 -7.71 -7.64
CA PHE A 182 -12.07 -7.14 -7.14
C PHE A 182 -11.54 -6.00 -8.02
N GLN A 183 -11.79 -6.04 -9.33
CA GLN A 183 -11.45 -4.92 -10.22
C GLN A 183 -12.28 -3.66 -9.91
N ILE A 184 -13.60 -3.82 -9.69
CA ILE A 184 -14.48 -2.71 -9.28
C ILE A 184 -14.05 -2.16 -7.91
N PHE A 185 -13.74 -3.05 -6.95
CA PHE A 185 -13.25 -2.66 -5.64
C PHE A 185 -11.93 -1.86 -5.74
N MET A 186 -10.99 -2.29 -6.58
CA MET A 186 -9.74 -1.58 -6.82
C MET A 186 -9.93 -0.24 -7.54
N LEU A 187 -10.95 -0.12 -8.41
CA LEU A 187 -11.28 1.16 -9.05
C LEU A 187 -11.72 2.20 -8.00
N ALA A 188 -12.51 1.79 -7.00
CA ALA A 188 -12.87 2.66 -5.88
C ALA A 188 -11.63 3.15 -5.10
N VAL A 189 -10.64 2.27 -4.88
CA VAL A 189 -9.34 2.65 -4.29
C VAL A 189 -8.65 3.73 -5.14
N GLN A 190 -8.56 3.56 -6.46
CA GLN A 190 -7.87 4.50 -7.35
C GLN A 190 -8.51 5.90 -7.35
N ILE A 191 -9.84 5.97 -7.30
CA ILE A 191 -10.56 7.26 -7.16
C ILE A 191 -10.12 7.97 -5.88
N ALA A 192 -10.04 7.24 -4.77
CA ALA A 192 -9.63 7.79 -3.48
C ALA A 192 -8.18 8.26 -3.47
N VAL A 193 -7.25 7.48 -4.05
CA VAL A 193 -5.81 7.83 -4.10
C VAL A 193 -5.57 9.12 -4.86
N ILE A 194 -6.37 9.41 -5.90
CA ILE A 194 -6.29 10.65 -6.68
C ILE A 194 -6.96 11.81 -5.92
N ALA A 195 -8.17 11.60 -5.40
CA ALA A 195 -8.96 12.66 -4.80
C ALA A 195 -8.43 13.12 -3.43
N ALA A 196 -7.89 12.21 -2.62
CA ALA A 196 -7.50 12.48 -1.25
C ALA A 196 -6.36 13.52 -1.12
N PRO A 197 -5.24 13.42 -1.85
CA PRO A 197 -4.20 14.43 -1.80
C PRO A 197 -4.69 15.81 -2.28
N ILE A 198 -5.62 15.84 -3.24
CA ILE A 198 -6.19 17.10 -3.73
C ILE A 198 -7.03 17.75 -2.63
N VAL A 199 -7.96 17.04 -2.02
CA VAL A 199 -8.88 17.60 -1.03
C VAL A 199 -8.18 17.86 0.31
N CYS A 200 -7.64 16.80 0.92
CA CYS A 200 -7.00 16.90 2.23
C CYS A 200 -5.73 17.76 2.16
N GLY A 201 -4.96 17.62 1.07
CA GLY A 201 -3.74 18.38 0.86
C GLY A 201 -4.02 19.88 0.72
N THR A 202 -4.99 20.26 -0.11
CA THR A 202 -5.37 21.69 -0.25
C THR A 202 -5.83 22.27 1.08
N LEU A 203 -6.67 21.57 1.83
CA LEU A 203 -7.11 22.02 3.13
C LEU A 203 -5.94 22.13 4.13
N GLY A 204 -5.03 21.15 4.13
CA GLY A 204 -3.87 21.12 5.02
C GLY A 204 -2.86 22.23 4.71
N GLU A 205 -2.50 22.41 3.44
CA GLU A 205 -1.46 23.35 3.03
C GLU A 205 -1.96 24.80 2.88
N LYS A 206 -3.21 25.00 2.43
CA LYS A 206 -3.73 26.37 2.14
C LYS A 206 -4.60 26.95 3.26
N VAL A 207 -5.17 26.11 4.15
CA VAL A 207 -5.99 26.59 5.27
C VAL A 207 -5.27 26.36 6.59
N ALA A 208 -5.16 25.12 7.05
CA ALA A 208 -4.33 24.69 8.19
C ALA A 208 -4.29 23.16 8.26
N TRP A 209 -3.23 22.60 8.83
CA TRP A 209 -2.98 21.16 8.92
C TRP A 209 -4.14 20.36 9.51
N HIS A 210 -4.76 20.88 10.57
CA HIS A 210 -5.88 20.19 11.24
C HIS A 210 -7.13 20.08 10.35
N TRP A 211 -7.36 20.97 9.38
CA TRP A 211 -8.45 20.83 8.42
C TRP A 211 -8.22 19.70 7.43
N GLY A 212 -6.97 19.49 6.99
CA GLY A 212 -6.63 18.37 6.12
C GLY A 212 -6.82 17.03 6.82
N PHE A 213 -6.32 16.88 8.05
CA PHE A 213 -6.54 15.68 8.86
C PHE A 213 -8.01 15.50 9.26
N GLY A 214 -8.71 16.61 9.56
CA GLY A 214 -10.15 16.58 9.84
C GLY A 214 -10.97 16.07 8.67
N ALA A 215 -10.67 16.50 7.44
CA ALA A 215 -11.32 16.01 6.23
C ALA A 215 -11.09 14.49 6.05
N ALA A 216 -9.88 14.01 6.32
CA ALA A 216 -9.60 12.58 6.34
C ALA A 216 -10.45 11.84 7.40
N GLY A 217 -10.58 12.42 8.60
CA GLY A 217 -11.43 11.90 9.68
C GLY A 217 -12.90 11.83 9.31
N VAL A 218 -13.43 12.89 8.69
CA VAL A 218 -14.82 12.93 8.16
C VAL A 218 -15.00 11.84 7.10
N GLY A 219 -14.04 11.69 6.17
CA GLY A 219 -14.05 10.61 5.18
C GLY A 219 -14.14 9.23 5.85
N MET A 220 -13.37 8.99 6.92
CA MET A 220 -13.44 7.72 7.64
C MET A 220 -14.80 7.49 8.33
N LEU A 221 -15.40 8.53 8.90
CA LEU A 221 -16.76 8.41 9.45
C LEU A 221 -17.78 8.09 8.37
N LEU A 222 -17.69 8.72 7.19
CA LEU A 222 -18.55 8.38 6.05
C LEU A 222 -18.37 6.92 5.64
N GLY A 223 -17.12 6.43 5.57
CA GLY A 223 -16.84 5.01 5.34
C GLY A 223 -17.48 4.09 6.37
N LEU A 224 -17.42 4.44 7.65
CA LEU A 224 -18.06 3.70 8.72
C LEU A 224 -19.59 3.68 8.57
N PHE A 225 -20.22 4.81 8.28
CA PHE A 225 -21.68 4.88 8.06
C PHE A 225 -22.10 4.05 6.84
N VAL A 226 -21.35 4.12 5.75
CA VAL A 226 -21.58 3.28 4.56
C VAL A 226 -21.47 1.81 4.93
N TYR A 227 -20.44 1.41 5.67
CA TYR A 227 -20.26 0.02 6.11
C TYR A 227 -21.42 -0.48 6.95
N LEU A 228 -21.84 0.29 7.96
CA LEU A 228 -22.96 -0.06 8.85
C LEU A 228 -24.27 -0.17 8.09
N GLY A 229 -24.55 0.74 7.15
CA GLY A 229 -25.73 0.70 6.26
C GLY A 229 -25.72 -0.51 5.34
N GLY A 230 -24.54 -0.90 4.85
CA GLY A 230 -24.33 -2.05 3.94
C GLY A 230 -24.33 -3.42 4.62
N ARG A 231 -24.19 -3.46 5.95
CA ARG A 231 -23.99 -4.71 6.71
C ARG A 231 -25.07 -5.78 6.45
N ARG A 232 -26.32 -5.37 6.23
CA ARG A 232 -27.45 -6.28 5.93
C ARG A 232 -27.30 -7.03 4.60
N TYR A 233 -26.45 -6.56 3.69
CA TYR A 233 -26.19 -7.19 2.39
C TYR A 233 -24.96 -8.09 2.40
N LEU A 234 -24.25 -8.17 3.53
CA LEU A 234 -23.10 -9.05 3.68
C LEU A 234 -23.55 -10.46 4.11
N PRO A 235 -22.84 -11.52 3.66
CA PRO A 235 -23.13 -12.87 4.11
C PRO A 235 -22.88 -13.00 5.62
N PRO A 236 -23.62 -13.89 6.32
CA PRO A 236 -23.32 -14.23 7.71
C PRO A 236 -21.89 -14.79 7.81
N GLU A 237 -21.20 -14.42 8.86
CA GLU A 237 -19.89 -14.99 9.13
C GLU A 237 -19.98 -16.49 9.40
N ALA A 238 -19.08 -17.27 8.78
CA ALA A 238 -19.01 -18.71 9.00
C ALA A 238 -18.71 -19.01 10.48
N PRO A 239 -19.30 -20.04 11.08
CA PRO A 239 -19.00 -20.43 12.46
C PRO A 239 -17.53 -20.75 12.64
N ARG A 240 -16.89 -20.18 13.67
CA ARG A 240 -15.45 -20.30 13.99
C ARG A 240 -14.91 -21.74 14.03
N LYS A 241 -15.77 -22.73 14.30
CA LYS A 241 -15.40 -24.15 14.38
C LYS A 241 -15.13 -24.80 13.00
N ALA A 242 -15.72 -24.28 11.93
CA ALA A 242 -15.52 -24.82 10.58
C ALA A 242 -14.12 -24.52 10.02
N ALA A 243 -13.55 -23.34 10.32
CA ALA A 243 -12.22 -22.95 9.86
C ALA A 243 -11.08 -23.77 10.50
N LYS A 244 -11.32 -24.43 11.64
CA LYS A 244 -10.33 -25.31 12.30
C LYS A 244 -10.29 -26.73 11.72
N ALA A 245 -11.35 -27.17 11.07
CA ALA A 245 -11.43 -28.54 10.54
C ALA A 245 -10.73 -28.69 9.17
N GLU A 246 -10.49 -27.59 8.45
CA GLU A 246 -9.82 -27.59 7.14
C GLU A 246 -8.31 -27.40 7.21
N ALA A 247 -7.70 -27.32 8.38
CA ALA A 247 -6.25 -27.45 8.51
C ALA A 247 -5.87 -28.91 8.25
N GLU A 248 -5.94 -29.34 7.00
CA GLU A 248 -5.37 -30.60 6.54
C GLU A 248 -3.95 -30.72 7.05
N VAL A 249 -3.60 -31.89 7.62
CA VAL A 249 -2.23 -32.25 7.98
C VAL A 249 -1.42 -32.22 6.68
N GLN A 250 -0.76 -31.10 6.46
CA GLN A 250 0.04 -30.91 5.24
C GLN A 250 1.26 -31.81 5.30
N PRO A 251 1.62 -32.46 4.21
CA PRO A 251 2.81 -33.27 4.16
C PRO A 251 4.06 -32.43 4.45
N PRO A 252 5.07 -32.97 5.12
CA PRO A 252 6.31 -32.25 5.40
C PRO A 252 6.93 -31.73 4.11
N LEU A 253 7.49 -30.51 4.17
CA LEU A 253 8.15 -29.89 3.02
C LEU A 253 9.34 -30.74 2.56
N GLY A 254 9.31 -31.17 1.30
CA GLY A 254 10.46 -31.78 0.68
C GLY A 254 11.62 -30.78 0.53
N ARG A 255 12.86 -31.31 0.30
CA ARG A 255 14.07 -30.49 0.15
C ARG A 255 13.91 -29.30 -0.82
N ARG A 256 13.22 -29.49 -1.95
CA ARG A 256 12.94 -28.44 -2.94
C ARG A 256 12.07 -27.33 -2.35
N GLY A 257 11.00 -27.68 -1.64
CA GLY A 257 10.12 -26.71 -0.99
C GLY A 257 10.84 -25.87 0.07
N VAL A 258 11.71 -26.49 0.87
CA VAL A 258 12.55 -25.75 1.84
C VAL A 258 13.48 -24.78 1.11
N LEU A 259 14.15 -25.20 0.03
CA LEU A 259 15.03 -24.32 -0.75
C LEU A 259 14.26 -23.18 -1.41
N GLN A 260 13.03 -23.41 -1.89
CA GLN A 260 12.16 -22.35 -2.43
C GLN A 260 11.84 -21.31 -1.35
N VAL A 261 11.43 -21.73 -0.15
CA VAL A 261 11.16 -20.82 0.98
C VAL A 261 12.41 -20.01 1.34
N VAL A 262 13.56 -20.68 1.49
CA VAL A 262 14.83 -20.01 1.82
C VAL A 262 15.20 -18.98 0.76
N LEU A 263 15.05 -19.31 -0.52
CA LEU A 263 15.35 -18.40 -1.62
C LEU A 263 14.39 -17.21 -1.64
N LEU A 264 13.07 -17.44 -1.47
CA LEU A 264 12.08 -16.37 -1.41
C LEU A 264 12.37 -15.41 -0.23
N VAL A 265 12.79 -15.91 0.92
CA VAL A 265 13.23 -15.07 2.03
C VAL A 265 14.52 -14.33 1.70
N ALA A 266 15.49 -15.00 1.07
CA ALA A 266 16.78 -14.41 0.72
C ALA A 266 16.70 -13.27 -0.31
N ILE A 267 15.67 -13.22 -1.16
CA ILE A 267 15.47 -12.14 -2.13
C ILE A 267 14.73 -10.90 -1.55
N LEU A 268 14.22 -10.97 -0.30
CA LEU A 268 13.54 -9.82 0.33
C LEU A 268 14.40 -8.55 0.36
N PRO A 269 15.71 -8.56 0.65
CA PRO A 269 16.53 -7.37 0.59
C PRO A 269 16.58 -6.74 -0.81
N LEU A 270 16.58 -7.54 -1.87
CA LEU A 270 16.53 -7.03 -3.24
C LEU A 270 15.19 -6.36 -3.54
N LEU A 271 14.09 -6.98 -3.11
CA LEU A 271 12.75 -6.39 -3.23
C LEU A 271 12.63 -5.12 -2.38
N MET A 272 13.22 -5.08 -1.19
CA MET A 272 13.30 -3.88 -0.37
C MET A 272 13.99 -2.73 -1.11
N LEU A 273 15.12 -2.99 -1.76
CA LEU A 273 15.84 -1.98 -2.54
C LEU A 273 15.06 -1.56 -3.80
N SER A 274 14.31 -2.47 -4.43
CA SER A 274 13.56 -2.20 -5.66
C SER A 274 12.47 -1.16 -5.50
N ILE A 275 11.95 -0.95 -4.28
CA ILE A 275 10.87 0.00 -4.01
C ILE A 275 11.37 1.37 -3.54
N VAL A 276 12.69 1.54 -3.34
CA VAL A 276 13.28 2.76 -2.75
C VAL A 276 12.88 4.01 -3.54
N GLY A 277 13.00 4.00 -4.85
CA GLY A 277 12.61 5.14 -5.70
C GLY A 277 11.12 5.48 -5.53
N ASN A 278 10.25 4.48 -5.66
CA ASN A 278 8.81 4.67 -5.54
C ASN A 278 8.39 5.18 -4.15
N GLN A 279 8.88 4.58 -3.08
CA GLN A 279 8.50 4.97 -1.72
C GLN A 279 9.07 6.34 -1.32
N GLN A 280 10.21 6.75 -1.91
CA GLN A 280 10.79 8.07 -1.67
C GLN A 280 9.91 9.20 -2.21
N PHE A 281 9.05 8.91 -3.19
CA PHE A 281 8.07 9.85 -3.71
C PHE A 281 7.09 10.36 -2.64
N ASN A 282 6.81 9.55 -1.62
CA ASN A 282 5.95 9.92 -0.51
C ASN A 282 6.72 10.49 0.71
N ASN A 283 8.06 10.49 0.71
CA ASN A 283 8.87 10.90 1.85
C ASN A 283 9.79 12.09 1.52
N ALA A 284 10.96 11.86 0.92
CA ALA A 284 11.91 12.93 0.62
C ALA A 284 11.50 13.80 -0.57
N TYR A 285 10.80 13.22 -1.56
CA TYR A 285 10.42 13.95 -2.77
C TYR A 285 9.53 15.17 -2.50
N PRO A 286 8.48 15.13 -1.68
CA PRO A 286 7.68 16.31 -1.35
C PRO A 286 8.51 17.42 -0.68
N LEU A 287 9.40 17.06 0.23
CA LEU A 287 10.29 18.00 0.91
C LEU A 287 11.30 18.65 -0.04
N TRP A 288 11.87 17.85 -0.96
CA TRP A 288 12.76 18.33 -2.00
C TRP A 288 12.04 19.22 -3.01
N SER A 289 10.84 18.82 -3.45
CA SER A 289 10.03 19.56 -4.40
C SER A 289 9.63 20.93 -3.86
N GLN A 290 9.18 21.01 -2.62
CA GLN A 290 8.82 22.26 -1.96
C GLN A 290 9.98 23.27 -1.97
N LYS A 291 11.21 22.80 -1.79
CA LYS A 291 12.41 23.64 -1.73
C LYS A 291 12.90 24.07 -3.11
N PHE A 292 12.87 23.18 -4.09
CA PHE A 292 13.59 23.32 -5.34
C PHE A 292 12.72 23.42 -6.60
N MET A 293 11.42 23.12 -6.51
CA MET A 293 10.51 23.24 -7.65
C MET A 293 9.76 24.58 -7.61
N ASP A 294 9.51 25.10 -8.80
CA ASP A 294 8.53 26.17 -9.00
C ASP A 294 7.14 25.53 -9.02
N MET A 295 6.40 25.75 -7.94
CA MET A 295 5.04 25.23 -7.77
C MET A 295 3.98 26.18 -8.34
N SER A 296 4.37 27.27 -9.03
CA SER A 296 3.45 28.21 -9.63
C SER A 296 3.08 27.81 -11.05
N VAL A 297 1.79 27.62 -11.30
CA VAL A 297 1.24 27.33 -12.63
C VAL A 297 0.15 28.35 -12.96
N GLY A 298 0.41 29.22 -13.90
CA GLY A 298 -0.57 30.26 -14.32
C GLY A 298 -0.95 31.22 -13.20
N GLY A 299 -0.06 31.51 -12.26
CA GLY A 299 -0.30 32.35 -11.09
C GLY A 299 -0.97 31.64 -9.91
N PHE A 300 -1.32 30.37 -10.04
CA PHE A 300 -1.81 29.53 -8.95
C PHE A 300 -0.67 28.73 -8.35
N GLU A 301 -0.49 28.82 -7.05
CA GLU A 301 0.51 28.04 -6.31
C GLU A 301 -0.07 26.64 -5.96
N VAL A 302 0.41 25.64 -6.68
CA VAL A 302 -0.02 24.24 -6.55
C VAL A 302 0.44 23.67 -5.20
N PRO A 303 -0.46 23.08 -4.38
CA PRO A 303 -0.06 22.36 -3.18
C PRO A 303 0.89 21.21 -3.50
N VAL A 304 1.91 21.00 -2.66
CA VAL A 304 2.90 19.92 -2.87
C VAL A 304 2.25 18.55 -2.86
N THR A 305 1.23 18.37 -2.05
CA THR A 305 0.44 17.13 -1.97
C THR A 305 -0.24 16.73 -3.28
N TRP A 306 -0.53 17.69 -4.19
CA TRP A 306 -1.11 17.38 -5.50
C TRP A 306 -0.17 16.55 -6.39
N LEU A 307 1.15 16.61 -6.13
CA LEU A 307 2.11 15.76 -6.84
C LEU A 307 1.80 14.27 -6.65
N GLN A 308 1.24 13.89 -5.48
CA GLN A 308 0.82 12.50 -5.24
C GLN A 308 -0.43 12.12 -6.04
N ALA A 309 -1.34 13.07 -6.32
CA ALA A 309 -2.47 12.82 -7.22
C ALA A 309 -2.01 12.63 -8.67
N VAL A 310 -0.97 13.36 -9.09
CA VAL A 310 -0.31 13.16 -10.40
C VAL A 310 0.30 11.76 -10.46
N ASP A 311 1.07 11.37 -9.47
CA ASP A 311 1.67 10.02 -9.36
C ASP A 311 0.60 8.93 -9.44
N ALA A 312 -0.46 9.03 -8.64
CA ALA A 312 -1.55 8.06 -8.64
C ALA A 312 -2.22 7.91 -10.01
N THR A 313 -2.40 9.05 -10.71
CA THR A 313 -3.00 9.05 -12.05
C THR A 313 -2.08 8.38 -13.08
N VAL A 314 -0.80 8.73 -13.05
CA VAL A 314 0.22 8.15 -13.94
C VAL A 314 0.39 6.66 -13.65
N SER A 315 0.45 6.28 -12.37
CA SER A 315 0.57 4.88 -11.92
C SER A 315 -0.60 4.01 -12.42
N PHE A 316 -1.82 4.53 -12.37
CA PHE A 316 -2.99 3.83 -12.91
C PHE A 316 -2.89 3.60 -14.42
N ILE A 317 -2.52 4.66 -15.17
CA ILE A 317 -2.38 4.59 -16.64
C ILE A 317 -1.25 3.64 -17.03
N THR A 318 -0.10 3.73 -16.38
CA THR A 318 1.08 2.89 -16.68
C THR A 318 0.86 1.43 -16.32
N MET A 319 0.10 1.14 -15.25
CA MET A 319 -0.30 -0.21 -14.89
C MET A 319 -1.18 -0.84 -15.99
N LEU A 320 -2.19 -0.12 -16.48
CA LEU A 320 -3.02 -0.58 -17.61
C LEU A 320 -2.18 -0.75 -18.87
N GLY A 321 -1.27 0.19 -19.15
CA GLY A 321 -0.33 0.14 -20.26
C GLY A 321 0.60 -1.09 -20.17
N SER A 322 1.11 -1.39 -19.01
CA SER A 322 1.96 -2.58 -18.76
C SER A 322 1.20 -3.89 -19.03
N ILE A 323 -0.05 -3.99 -18.57
CA ILE A 323 -0.91 -5.16 -18.84
C ILE A 323 -1.15 -5.31 -20.34
N ALA A 324 -1.49 -4.22 -21.03
CA ALA A 324 -1.71 -4.23 -22.48
C ALA A 324 -0.44 -4.60 -23.24
N PHE A 325 0.72 -4.05 -22.83
CA PHE A 325 2.03 -4.34 -23.42
C PHE A 325 2.39 -5.82 -23.28
N TRP A 326 2.26 -6.44 -22.12
CA TRP A 326 2.61 -7.85 -21.92
C TRP A 326 1.65 -8.78 -22.66
N ARG A 327 0.36 -8.46 -22.74
CA ARG A 327 -0.59 -9.20 -23.60
C ARG A 327 -0.18 -9.15 -25.07
N TRP A 328 0.14 -7.96 -25.58
CA TRP A 328 0.63 -7.77 -26.95
C TRP A 328 1.96 -8.50 -27.18
N TRP A 329 2.90 -8.45 -26.23
CA TRP A 329 4.18 -9.15 -26.33
C TRP A 329 3.99 -10.66 -26.42
N ALA A 330 3.12 -11.24 -25.60
CA ALA A 330 2.82 -12.67 -25.56
C ALA A 330 2.27 -13.21 -26.88
N THR A 331 1.65 -12.35 -27.74
CA THR A 331 1.19 -12.75 -29.10
C THR A 331 2.33 -12.90 -30.09
N ARG A 332 3.52 -12.38 -29.78
CA ARG A 332 4.66 -12.32 -30.73
C ARG A 332 5.92 -13.02 -30.24
N ARG A 333 6.12 -13.10 -28.95
CA ARG A 333 7.32 -13.64 -28.31
C ARG A 333 6.96 -14.35 -27.01
N ARG A 334 7.85 -15.26 -26.59
CA ARG A 334 7.72 -15.86 -25.26
C ARG A 334 7.84 -14.77 -24.18
N GLU A 335 6.89 -14.73 -23.30
CA GLU A 335 6.86 -13.77 -22.20
C GLU A 335 7.97 -14.09 -21.20
N PRO A 336 8.75 -13.09 -20.70
CA PRO A 336 9.73 -13.30 -19.64
C PRO A 336 9.06 -13.78 -18.37
N ASP A 337 9.79 -14.59 -17.58
CA ASP A 337 9.34 -15.00 -16.25
C ASP A 337 9.30 -13.81 -15.27
N GLU A 338 8.68 -14.02 -14.12
CA GLU A 338 8.47 -12.98 -13.11
C GLU A 338 9.79 -12.38 -12.62
N VAL A 339 10.83 -13.18 -12.42
CA VAL A 339 12.13 -12.70 -11.93
C VAL A 339 12.77 -11.74 -12.95
N ALA A 340 12.67 -12.08 -14.26
CA ALA A 340 13.17 -11.21 -15.32
C ALA A 340 12.36 -9.91 -15.46
N LYS A 341 11.04 -9.98 -15.29
CA LYS A 341 10.19 -8.78 -15.31
C LYS A 341 10.50 -7.86 -14.14
N ILE A 342 10.72 -8.40 -12.94
CA ILE A 342 11.13 -7.62 -11.77
C ILE A 342 12.48 -6.94 -12.03
N ALA A 343 13.46 -7.67 -12.58
CA ALA A 343 14.76 -7.10 -12.92
C ALA A 343 14.64 -5.95 -13.93
N LEU A 344 13.86 -6.15 -15.00
CA LEU A 344 13.56 -5.12 -16.00
C LEU A 344 12.87 -3.91 -15.35
N GLY A 345 11.87 -4.18 -14.49
CA GLY A 345 11.17 -3.15 -13.72
C GLY A 345 12.11 -2.31 -12.85
N CYS A 346 13.09 -2.95 -12.19
CA CYS A 346 14.10 -2.24 -11.39
C CYS A 346 14.97 -1.32 -12.26
N PHE A 347 15.45 -1.76 -13.43
CA PHE A 347 16.25 -0.91 -14.31
C PHE A 347 15.44 0.27 -14.85
N LEU A 348 14.17 0.06 -15.20
CA LEU A 348 13.28 1.14 -15.62
C LEU A 348 13.01 2.12 -14.46
N ALA A 349 12.64 1.61 -13.28
CA ALA A 349 12.37 2.43 -12.10
C ALA A 349 13.62 3.21 -11.63
N ALA A 350 14.82 2.65 -11.76
CA ALA A 350 16.07 3.34 -11.45
C ALA A 350 16.29 4.57 -12.35
N GLY A 351 15.72 4.59 -13.54
CA GLY A 351 15.72 5.74 -14.44
C GLY A 351 15.04 6.97 -13.84
N ALA A 352 14.05 6.81 -12.97
CA ALA A 352 13.32 7.93 -12.39
C ALA A 352 14.22 8.82 -11.47
N PRO A 353 14.87 8.29 -10.42
CA PRO A 353 15.83 9.09 -9.65
C PRO A 353 17.05 9.49 -10.50
N ALA A 354 17.46 8.72 -11.51
CA ALA A 354 18.52 9.11 -12.42
C ALA A 354 18.14 10.36 -13.25
N LEU A 355 16.90 10.49 -13.68
CA LEU A 355 16.41 11.70 -14.37
C LEU A 355 16.53 12.96 -13.50
N LEU A 356 16.36 12.84 -12.18
CA LEU A 356 16.45 13.96 -11.26
C LEU A 356 17.90 14.45 -11.04
N LEU A 357 18.91 13.71 -11.53
CA LEU A 357 20.29 14.23 -11.55
C LEU A 357 20.39 15.51 -12.38
N ILE A 358 19.69 15.59 -13.50
CA ILE A 358 19.76 16.75 -14.41
C ILE A 358 19.33 18.03 -13.69
N PRO A 359 18.11 18.13 -13.13
CA PRO A 359 17.71 19.33 -12.41
C PRO A 359 18.48 19.54 -11.10
N ALA A 360 18.89 18.47 -10.41
CA ALA A 360 19.69 18.62 -9.20
C ALA A 360 21.05 19.26 -9.46
N LEU A 361 21.76 18.86 -10.52
CA LEU A 361 23.02 19.48 -10.95
C LEU A 361 22.81 20.94 -11.38
N SER A 362 21.71 21.26 -12.05
CA SER A 362 21.38 22.64 -12.43
C SER A 362 21.20 23.53 -11.19
N ILE A 363 20.49 23.04 -10.17
CA ILE A 363 20.29 23.73 -8.89
C ILE A 363 21.64 23.94 -8.17
N GLU A 364 22.50 22.91 -8.14
CA GLU A 364 23.82 22.96 -7.51
C GLU A 364 24.76 23.94 -8.21
N ALA A 365 24.59 24.14 -9.51
CA ALA A 365 25.30 25.16 -10.29
C ALA A 365 24.76 26.60 -10.13
N GLY A 366 23.77 26.81 -9.24
CA GLY A 366 23.17 28.13 -9.02
C GLY A 366 22.00 28.43 -9.97
N GLY A 367 21.44 27.42 -10.65
CA GLY A 367 20.27 27.56 -11.51
C GLY A 367 19.00 27.91 -10.75
N ALA A 368 17.99 28.41 -11.48
CA ALA A 368 16.67 28.72 -10.95
C ALA A 368 15.92 27.45 -10.49
N LYS A 369 14.81 27.66 -9.77
CA LYS A 369 13.88 26.58 -9.43
C LYS A 369 13.42 25.84 -10.68
N ILE A 370 13.27 24.52 -10.57
CA ILE A 370 12.94 23.63 -11.68
C ILE A 370 11.43 23.55 -11.90
N SER A 371 11.03 23.24 -13.11
CA SER A 371 9.60 23.07 -13.47
C SER A 371 8.97 21.88 -12.77
N ILE A 372 7.71 22.03 -12.35
CA ILE A 372 6.85 20.94 -11.84
C ILE A 372 6.71 19.77 -12.83
N LEU A 373 6.97 19.98 -14.13
CA LEU A 373 6.93 18.93 -15.15
C LEU A 373 7.94 17.80 -14.90
N TRP A 374 9.01 18.05 -14.12
CA TRP A 374 9.94 17.00 -13.69
C TRP A 374 9.26 15.93 -12.84
N THR A 375 8.19 16.30 -12.10
CA THR A 375 7.37 15.33 -11.38
C THR A 375 6.74 14.34 -12.34
N PHE A 376 6.15 14.84 -13.44
CA PHE A 376 5.52 13.99 -14.43
C PHE A 376 6.52 13.04 -15.10
N ALA A 377 7.72 13.53 -15.44
CA ALA A 377 8.78 12.71 -16.00
C ALA A 377 9.26 11.63 -15.01
N TYR A 378 9.42 12.00 -13.73
CA TYR A 378 9.80 11.07 -12.67
C TYR A 378 8.76 9.97 -12.50
N THR A 379 7.49 10.34 -12.28
CA THR A 379 6.42 9.38 -12.02
C THR A 379 6.19 8.45 -13.22
N LEU A 380 6.23 8.98 -14.43
CA LEU A 380 6.06 8.17 -15.65
C LEU A 380 7.12 7.05 -15.73
N VAL A 381 8.39 7.39 -15.54
CA VAL A 381 9.48 6.40 -15.63
C VAL A 381 9.45 5.44 -14.45
N ASN A 382 9.22 5.97 -13.23
CA ASN A 382 9.10 5.16 -12.03
C ASN A 382 7.98 4.12 -12.16
N ASP A 383 6.79 4.55 -12.61
CA ASP A 383 5.59 3.71 -12.56
C ASP A 383 5.54 2.68 -13.68
N ILE A 384 6.15 2.96 -14.84
CA ILE A 384 6.40 1.92 -15.86
C ILE A 384 7.25 0.80 -15.27
N GLY A 385 8.30 1.15 -14.51
CA GLY A 385 9.14 0.18 -13.81
C GLY A 385 8.37 -0.54 -12.70
N PHE A 386 7.71 0.21 -11.82
CA PHE A 386 7.03 -0.30 -10.64
C PHE A 386 5.86 -1.23 -10.95
N ALA A 387 5.14 -1.01 -12.07
CA ALA A 387 4.12 -1.92 -12.58
C ALA A 387 4.66 -3.34 -12.90
N ASN A 388 5.97 -3.47 -13.10
CA ASN A 388 6.65 -4.76 -13.30
C ASN A 388 7.33 -5.30 -12.03
N ILE A 389 7.32 -4.55 -10.92
CA ILE A 389 7.93 -4.97 -9.65
C ILE A 389 6.87 -5.52 -8.69
N LEU A 390 5.96 -4.65 -8.23
CA LEU A 390 5.08 -4.99 -7.10
C LEU A 390 4.07 -6.09 -7.45
N PRO A 391 3.23 -5.99 -8.50
CA PRO A 391 2.26 -7.04 -8.83
C PRO A 391 2.93 -8.32 -9.31
N VAL A 392 4.06 -8.21 -10.01
CA VAL A 392 4.81 -9.37 -10.52
C VAL A 392 5.52 -10.11 -9.38
N GLY A 393 6.05 -9.37 -8.39
CA GLY A 393 6.63 -9.97 -7.18
C GLY A 393 5.59 -10.73 -6.37
N LEU A 394 4.38 -10.18 -6.22
CA LEU A 394 3.28 -10.90 -5.56
C LEU A 394 2.91 -12.19 -6.30
N ALA A 395 2.87 -12.15 -7.64
CA ALA A 395 2.63 -13.32 -8.47
C ALA A 395 3.73 -14.36 -8.30
N LEU A 396 5.02 -13.95 -8.27
CA LEU A 396 6.16 -14.84 -8.01
C LEU A 396 6.01 -15.58 -6.69
N TYR A 397 5.73 -14.84 -5.58
CA TYR A 397 5.59 -15.45 -4.25
C TYR A 397 4.38 -16.36 -4.14
N SER A 398 3.26 -16.00 -4.77
CA SER A 398 2.07 -16.83 -4.82
C SER A 398 2.29 -18.13 -5.58
N ARG A 399 3.00 -18.07 -6.73
CA ARG A 399 3.25 -19.21 -7.62
C ARG A 399 4.38 -20.12 -7.13
N ALA A 400 5.51 -19.54 -6.68
CA ALA A 400 6.69 -20.31 -6.26
C ALA A 400 6.57 -20.82 -4.82
N ALA A 401 5.52 -20.45 -4.09
CA ALA A 401 5.27 -20.95 -2.75
C ALA A 401 4.96 -22.46 -2.77
N PRO A 402 5.54 -23.25 -1.85
CA PRO A 402 5.11 -24.63 -1.65
C PRO A 402 3.62 -24.73 -1.34
N ARG A 403 2.98 -25.85 -1.74
CA ARG A 403 1.56 -26.11 -1.46
C ARG A 403 1.27 -25.93 0.03
N GLY A 404 0.20 -25.20 0.36
CA GLY A 404 -0.22 -24.90 1.73
C GLY A 404 0.51 -23.73 2.42
N LEU A 405 1.60 -23.20 1.86
CA LEU A 405 2.30 -22.03 2.41
C LEU A 405 2.06 -20.74 1.62
N GLN A 406 1.20 -20.74 0.59
CA GLN A 406 0.96 -19.57 -0.25
C GLN A 406 0.58 -18.32 0.56
N GLY A 407 -0.34 -18.45 1.52
CA GLY A 407 -0.73 -17.33 2.39
C GLY A 407 0.41 -16.79 3.24
N VAL A 408 1.24 -17.69 3.79
CA VAL A 408 2.43 -17.31 4.58
C VAL A 408 3.46 -16.61 3.69
N MET A 409 3.71 -17.13 2.48
CA MET A 409 4.66 -16.53 1.53
C MET A 409 4.20 -15.15 1.04
N ILE A 410 2.92 -14.95 0.83
CA ILE A 410 2.35 -13.63 0.54
C ILE A 410 2.57 -12.68 1.74
N GLY A 411 2.37 -13.15 2.97
CA GLY A 411 2.69 -12.36 4.17
C GLY A 411 4.17 -11.99 4.25
N ILE A 412 5.06 -12.93 3.98
CA ILE A 412 6.52 -12.72 3.90
C ILE A 412 6.85 -11.73 2.78
N TYR A 413 6.19 -11.83 1.62
CA TYR A 413 6.37 -10.85 0.55
C TYR A 413 6.13 -9.42 1.04
N TYR A 414 5.07 -9.16 1.79
CA TYR A 414 4.79 -7.82 2.29
C TYR A 414 5.81 -7.29 3.31
N LEU A 415 6.68 -8.14 3.89
CA LEU A 415 7.77 -7.68 4.74
C LEU A 415 8.78 -6.80 4.00
N HIS A 416 8.95 -6.96 2.68
CA HIS A 416 9.83 -6.06 1.93
C HIS A 416 9.31 -4.61 1.92
N LEU A 417 7.98 -4.41 1.92
CA LEU A 417 7.39 -3.08 2.04
C LEU A 417 7.58 -2.49 3.45
N PHE A 418 7.44 -3.32 4.49
CA PHE A 418 7.73 -2.90 5.86
C PHE A 418 9.19 -2.45 6.01
N LEU A 419 10.14 -3.32 5.65
CA LEU A 419 11.58 -3.03 5.74
C LEU A 419 11.98 -1.88 4.81
N GLY A 420 11.41 -1.84 3.61
CA GLY A 420 11.69 -0.81 2.60
C GLY A 420 11.25 0.58 3.06
N ASN A 421 10.09 0.72 3.66
CA ASN A 421 9.65 2.02 4.17
C ASN A 421 10.49 2.49 5.37
N MET A 422 10.91 1.58 6.26
CA MET A 422 11.86 1.93 7.32
C MET A 422 13.19 2.41 6.75
N PHE A 423 13.72 1.71 5.75
CA PHE A 423 14.96 2.07 5.07
C PHE A 423 14.86 3.39 4.32
N VAL A 424 13.74 3.62 3.62
CA VAL A 424 13.42 4.88 2.93
C VAL A 424 13.36 6.04 3.92
N GLY A 425 12.76 5.86 5.10
CA GLY A 425 12.75 6.85 6.16
C GLY A 425 14.15 7.23 6.65
N TRP A 426 15.05 6.25 6.73
CA TRP A 426 16.46 6.51 7.05
C TRP A 426 17.19 7.21 5.90
N LEU A 427 17.04 6.73 4.65
CA LEU A 427 17.65 7.30 3.46
C LEU A 427 17.24 8.75 3.23
N ALA A 428 15.96 9.09 3.47
CA ALA A 428 15.46 10.45 3.29
C ALA A 428 16.24 11.49 4.11
N GLY A 429 16.76 11.08 5.26
CA GLY A 429 17.63 11.93 6.07
C GLY A 429 18.94 12.34 5.39
N LEU A 430 19.40 11.61 4.38
CA LEU A 430 20.58 11.95 3.60
C LEU A 430 20.36 13.16 2.69
N LEU A 431 19.11 13.60 2.49
CA LEU A 431 18.78 14.79 1.71
C LEU A 431 19.41 16.08 2.28
N GLU A 432 19.64 16.12 3.58
CA GLU A 432 20.31 17.27 4.22
C GLU A 432 21.84 17.17 4.22
N VAL A 433 22.38 15.97 4.04
CA VAL A 433 23.81 15.70 4.16
C VAL A 433 24.47 15.63 2.78
N LEU A 434 23.76 15.09 1.80
CA LEU A 434 24.27 14.93 0.44
C LEU A 434 23.77 16.06 -0.48
N PRO A 435 24.59 16.48 -1.46
CA PRO A 435 24.08 17.24 -2.59
C PRO A 435 22.94 16.49 -3.27
N GLY A 436 21.95 17.21 -3.80
CA GLY A 436 20.76 16.59 -4.43
C GLY A 436 21.12 15.61 -5.55
N SER A 437 22.13 15.92 -6.34
CA SER A 437 22.65 15.02 -7.39
C SER A 437 23.15 13.70 -6.81
N LYS A 438 23.93 13.71 -5.75
CA LYS A 438 24.44 12.51 -5.07
C LYS A 438 23.30 11.73 -4.39
N PHE A 439 22.33 12.44 -3.81
CA PHE A 439 21.16 11.84 -3.19
C PHE A 439 20.37 11.00 -4.23
N TRP A 440 20.01 11.60 -5.35
CA TRP A 440 19.24 10.90 -6.38
C TRP A 440 20.07 9.84 -7.11
N LEU A 441 21.37 10.04 -7.30
CA LEU A 441 22.27 9.01 -7.84
C LEU A 441 22.33 7.77 -6.95
N LEU A 442 22.40 7.95 -5.63
CA LEU A 442 22.36 6.85 -4.66
C LEU A 442 21.07 6.03 -4.81
N HIS A 443 19.92 6.70 -4.93
CA HIS A 443 18.64 6.03 -5.12
C HIS A 443 18.58 5.24 -6.44
N ALA A 444 19.06 5.86 -7.53
CA ALA A 444 19.18 5.18 -8.82
C ALA A 444 20.07 3.92 -8.72
N ALA A 445 21.22 4.04 -8.05
CA ALA A 445 22.16 2.94 -7.89
C ALA A 445 21.59 1.79 -7.04
N LEU A 446 20.85 2.11 -5.96
CA LEU A 446 20.21 1.09 -5.11
C LEU A 446 19.16 0.30 -5.88
N VAL A 447 18.28 1.00 -6.63
CA VAL A 447 17.23 0.34 -7.42
C VAL A 447 17.83 -0.46 -8.60
N ALA A 448 18.83 0.09 -9.28
CA ALA A 448 19.53 -0.63 -10.34
C ALA A 448 20.28 -1.85 -9.79
N GLY A 449 20.91 -1.72 -8.60
CA GLY A 449 21.55 -2.82 -7.89
C GLY A 449 20.58 -3.95 -7.56
N ALA A 450 19.35 -3.63 -7.17
CA ALA A 450 18.30 -4.63 -7.02
C ALA A 450 18.02 -5.35 -8.34
N GLY A 451 17.98 -4.63 -9.46
CA GLY A 451 17.82 -5.21 -10.80
C GLY A 451 18.93 -6.18 -11.16
N VAL A 452 20.19 -5.80 -10.90
CA VAL A 452 21.36 -6.70 -11.09
C VAL A 452 21.24 -7.94 -10.20
N GLY A 453 20.89 -7.75 -8.92
CA GLY A 453 20.68 -8.83 -7.98
C GLY A 453 19.59 -9.82 -8.45
N MET A 454 18.46 -9.30 -8.95
CA MET A 454 17.39 -10.14 -9.50
C MET A 454 17.81 -10.90 -10.77
N LEU A 455 18.66 -10.32 -11.63
CA LEU A 455 19.26 -11.05 -12.77
C LEU A 455 20.16 -12.18 -12.29
N LEU A 456 20.97 -11.94 -11.27
CA LEU A 456 21.82 -13.00 -10.67
C LEU A 456 20.97 -14.11 -10.08
N VAL A 457 19.89 -13.77 -9.35
CA VAL A 457 18.93 -14.77 -8.85
C VAL A 457 18.36 -15.60 -9.99
N LYS A 458 17.98 -14.96 -11.10
CA LYS A 458 17.47 -15.66 -12.28
C LYS A 458 18.52 -16.62 -12.87
N LEU A 459 19.75 -16.18 -13.02
CA LEU A 459 20.83 -16.98 -13.61
C LEU A 459 21.20 -18.19 -12.73
N LEU A 460 21.27 -17.99 -11.43
CA LEU A 460 21.73 -19.01 -10.49
C LEU A 460 20.60 -19.95 -10.02
N PHE A 461 19.40 -19.42 -9.84
CA PHE A 461 18.29 -20.10 -9.16
C PHE A 461 16.98 -20.12 -9.97
N GLY A 462 16.98 -19.67 -11.22
CA GLY A 462 15.75 -19.57 -12.02
C GLY A 462 15.02 -20.90 -12.17
N ARG A 463 15.76 -22.03 -12.26
CA ARG A 463 15.17 -23.39 -12.32
C ARG A 463 14.43 -23.78 -11.03
N LEU A 464 14.88 -23.29 -9.86
CA LEU A 464 14.23 -23.58 -8.58
C LEU A 464 12.90 -22.81 -8.45
N LEU A 465 12.81 -21.61 -9.05
CA LEU A 465 11.62 -20.78 -9.07
C LEU A 465 10.70 -21.06 -10.28
N ALA A 466 11.12 -21.91 -11.22
CA ALA A 466 10.29 -22.33 -12.35
C ALA A 466 9.08 -23.16 -11.87
N PRO A 467 7.94 -23.13 -12.60
CA PRO A 467 6.82 -24.03 -12.33
C PRO A 467 7.27 -25.50 -12.36
N ASP A 468 6.65 -26.34 -11.52
CA ASP A 468 6.83 -27.79 -11.62
C ASP A 468 6.14 -28.27 -12.90
N GLU A 469 6.93 -28.83 -13.84
CA GLU A 469 6.41 -29.37 -15.10
C GLU A 469 5.41 -30.52 -14.84
N ASP A 470 5.60 -31.28 -13.76
CA ASP A 470 4.69 -32.34 -13.34
C ASP A 470 3.33 -31.82 -12.83
N ALA A 471 3.30 -30.60 -12.25
CA ALA A 471 2.05 -29.95 -11.82
C ALA A 471 1.28 -29.34 -13.00
N ALA A 472 1.96 -28.89 -14.04
CA ALA A 472 1.36 -28.34 -15.25
C ALA A 472 0.72 -29.45 -16.11
N SER A 473 1.32 -30.62 -16.18
CA SER A 473 0.76 -31.78 -16.88
C SER A 473 -0.45 -32.38 -16.17
N ALA A 474 -0.51 -32.34 -14.84
CA ALA A 474 -1.66 -32.80 -14.06
C ALA A 474 -2.88 -31.85 -14.11
N GLN A 475 -2.71 -30.59 -14.49
CA GLN A 475 -3.82 -29.64 -14.70
C GLN A 475 -4.32 -29.61 -16.14
N ALA A 476 -3.58 -30.18 -17.07
CA ALA A 476 -3.94 -30.27 -18.47
C ALA A 476 -4.57 -31.63 -18.86
N ALA A 477 -4.54 -32.62 -17.95
CA ALA A 477 -5.21 -33.92 -18.04
C ALA A 477 -6.54 -33.91 -17.21
#